data_475e4e0b1116c1541fa2ea0bfe6dbd8e
#
_entry.id   475e4e0b1116c1541fa2ea0bfe6dbd8e
#
_cell.length_a   1.000
_cell.length_b   1.000
_cell.length_c   1.000
_cell.angle_alpha   90.00
_cell.angle_beta   90.00
_cell.angle_gamma   90.00
#
_symmetry.space_group_name_H-M   'P 1'
#
loop_
_entity.id
_entity.type
_entity.pdbx_description
1 polymer ?
#
loop_
_entity_poly.entity_id
_entity_poly.type
_entity_poly.pdbx_seq_one_letter_code
_entity_poly.pdbx_strand_id
1 'polypeptide(L)'
;MSDDLAQQQRRLRLKKALEDLTSMRGMGTELVTIIIPPDRMIHDARQYLSQEVGQAANIKSKSTRKHVADAIESAISTINRYKTPGERGIGIFVGHVIVGNNKTRLISTVIDDPPEPFPSFRYRCDSRFEVSQLEEMLIDRAAYGLFVIDRSESAYGMATGKRMHCQEHITSQVPSKHGRGGQSAQRFERLIEEAAHNFFKKSSERACAYWLPQIENLRGIIVGGLSLIHI
;
A
#
# COMPACT_ATOMS: atom_id res chain seq x y z
N MET A 1 4.33 -11.93 16.98
CA MET A 1 5.38 -12.61 16.19
C MET A 1 4.84 -13.55 15.12
N SER A 2 3.91 -14.50 15.40
CA SER A 2 3.37 -15.42 14.38
C SER A 2 2.48 -14.72 13.33
N ASP A 3 1.72 -13.71 13.74
CA ASP A 3 0.78 -12.98 12.89
C ASP A 3 1.51 -12.04 11.88
N ASP A 4 2.59 -11.42 12.32
CA ASP A 4 3.42 -10.56 11.47
C ASP A 4 4.12 -11.38 10.36
N LEU A 5 4.61 -12.58 10.68
CA LEU A 5 5.21 -13.48 9.70
C LEU A 5 4.17 -13.96 8.67
N ALA A 6 2.95 -14.30 9.12
CA ALA A 6 1.87 -14.69 8.25
C ALA A 6 1.46 -13.55 7.30
N GLN A 7 1.40 -12.33 7.80
CA GLN A 7 1.11 -11.13 7.02
C GLN A 7 2.18 -10.85 5.96
N GLN A 8 3.46 -10.98 6.32
CA GLN A 8 4.57 -10.84 5.37
C GLN A 8 4.51 -11.90 4.27
N GLN A 9 4.17 -13.15 4.62
CA GLN A 9 4.01 -14.23 3.62
C GLN A 9 2.85 -13.97 2.67
N ARG A 10 1.71 -13.44 3.15
CA ARG A 10 0.58 -13.03 2.30
C ARG A 10 1.00 -11.93 1.33
N ARG A 11 1.70 -10.91 1.81
CA ARG A 11 2.21 -9.81 0.96
C ARG A 11 3.17 -10.31 -0.12
N LEU A 12 4.06 -11.24 0.22
CA LEU A 12 4.99 -11.83 -0.75
C LEU A 12 4.28 -12.64 -1.83
N ARG A 13 3.29 -13.47 -1.43
CA ARG A 13 2.46 -14.24 -2.37
C ARG A 13 1.67 -13.32 -3.28
N LEU A 14 1.05 -12.28 -2.73
CA LEU A 14 0.31 -11.29 -3.50
C LEU A 14 1.21 -10.54 -4.49
N LYS A 15 2.41 -10.14 -4.08
CA LYS A 15 3.37 -9.47 -4.97
C LYS A 15 3.73 -10.32 -6.18
N LYS A 16 4.01 -11.61 -5.96
CA LYS A 16 4.31 -12.55 -7.05
C LYS A 16 3.10 -12.73 -7.98
N ALA A 17 1.90 -12.93 -7.42
CA ALA A 17 0.68 -13.05 -8.22
C ALA A 17 0.40 -11.78 -9.03
N LEU A 18 0.65 -10.59 -8.46
CA LEU A 18 0.49 -9.31 -9.15
C LEU A 18 1.48 -9.15 -10.31
N GLU A 19 2.75 -9.52 -10.12
CA GLU A 19 3.77 -9.53 -11.18
C GLU A 19 3.34 -10.44 -12.35
N ASP A 20 2.87 -11.64 -12.05
CA ASP A 20 2.36 -12.57 -13.05
C ASP A 20 1.15 -11.99 -13.79
N LEU A 21 0.11 -11.53 -13.08
CA LEU A 21 -1.12 -10.98 -13.66
C LEU A 21 -0.87 -9.72 -14.50
N THR A 22 0.02 -8.84 -14.08
CA THR A 22 0.35 -7.61 -14.82
C THR A 22 1.14 -7.88 -16.11
N SER A 23 1.86 -9.01 -16.17
CA SER A 23 2.58 -9.43 -17.37
C SER A 23 1.66 -9.98 -18.47
N MET A 24 0.48 -10.47 -18.10
CA MET A 24 -0.46 -11.15 -18.98
C MET A 24 -1.24 -10.17 -19.87
N ARG A 25 -1.55 -10.61 -21.10
CA ARG A 25 -2.32 -9.83 -22.09
C ARG A 25 -3.28 -10.76 -22.81
N GLY A 26 -4.50 -10.26 -23.08
CA GLY A 26 -5.47 -10.84 -23.97
C GLY A 26 -5.39 -10.23 -25.36
N MET A 27 -5.93 -10.90 -26.37
CA MET A 27 -6.04 -10.33 -27.75
C MET A 27 -7.13 -9.25 -27.82
N GLY A 28 -8.13 -9.32 -26.95
CA GLY A 28 -9.22 -8.37 -26.79
C GLY A 28 -9.66 -8.31 -25.33
N THR A 29 -10.95 -8.08 -25.08
CA THR A 29 -11.52 -8.02 -23.73
C THR A 29 -11.75 -9.42 -23.14
N GLU A 30 -10.77 -10.30 -23.22
CA GLU A 30 -10.87 -11.74 -22.91
C GLU A 30 -10.36 -12.10 -21.52
N LEU A 31 -9.84 -11.11 -20.78
CA LEU A 31 -9.38 -11.30 -19.41
C LEU A 31 -10.45 -10.81 -18.43
N VAL A 32 -10.96 -11.74 -17.65
CA VAL A 32 -12.06 -11.52 -16.69
C VAL A 32 -11.49 -11.42 -15.28
N THR A 33 -11.72 -10.31 -14.63
CA THR A 33 -11.44 -10.09 -13.21
C THR A 33 -12.72 -10.12 -12.43
N ILE A 34 -12.76 -10.92 -11.36
CA ILE A 34 -13.88 -11.01 -10.43
C ILE A 34 -13.31 -10.88 -9.03
N ILE A 35 -13.79 -9.89 -8.27
CA ILE A 35 -13.44 -9.73 -6.85
C ILE A 35 -14.72 -9.78 -6.04
N ILE A 36 -14.75 -10.69 -5.06
CA ILE A 36 -15.86 -10.89 -4.15
C ILE A 36 -15.38 -10.51 -2.75
N PRO A 37 -15.86 -9.40 -2.19
CA PRO A 37 -15.50 -8.98 -0.83
C PRO A 37 -16.13 -9.91 0.22
N PRO A 38 -15.64 -9.89 1.49
CA PRO A 38 -16.08 -10.81 2.52
C PRO A 38 -17.57 -10.67 2.91
N ASP A 39 -18.14 -9.48 2.73
CA ASP A 39 -19.53 -9.14 3.05
C ASP A 39 -20.54 -9.55 1.97
N ARG A 40 -20.07 -10.00 0.80
CA ARG A 40 -20.93 -10.41 -0.31
C ARG A 40 -21.11 -11.93 -0.35
N MET A 41 -22.36 -12.39 -0.49
CA MET A 41 -22.65 -13.82 -0.59
C MET A 41 -22.13 -14.41 -1.91
N ILE A 42 -21.57 -15.61 -1.87
CA ILE A 42 -21.10 -16.36 -3.06
C ILE A 42 -22.25 -16.58 -4.06
N HIS A 43 -23.47 -16.81 -3.54
CA HIS A 43 -24.66 -17.01 -4.37
C HIS A 43 -24.94 -15.78 -5.26
N ASP A 44 -24.86 -14.58 -4.70
CA ASP A 44 -25.14 -13.33 -5.44
C ASP A 44 -24.09 -13.09 -6.53
N ALA A 45 -22.82 -13.37 -6.22
CA ALA A 45 -21.75 -13.27 -7.22
C ALA A 45 -21.97 -14.27 -8.37
N ARG A 46 -22.40 -15.49 -8.06
CA ARG A 46 -22.71 -16.52 -9.06
C ARG A 46 -23.90 -16.11 -9.94
N GLN A 47 -24.97 -15.61 -9.34
CA GLN A 47 -26.16 -15.14 -10.07
C GLN A 47 -25.78 -14.00 -11.03
N TYR A 48 -24.98 -13.06 -10.54
CA TYR A 48 -24.47 -11.96 -11.37
C TYR A 48 -23.69 -12.48 -12.58
N LEU A 49 -22.73 -13.39 -12.38
CA LEU A 49 -21.93 -13.96 -13.46
C LEU A 49 -22.76 -14.76 -14.47
N SER A 50 -23.81 -15.46 -14.01
CA SER A 50 -24.72 -16.18 -14.91
C SER A 50 -25.48 -15.22 -15.85
N GLN A 51 -25.79 -14.00 -15.39
CA GLN A 51 -26.38 -12.95 -16.23
C GLN A 51 -25.37 -12.41 -17.24
N GLU A 52 -24.09 -12.25 -16.81
CA GLU A 52 -23.00 -11.78 -17.67
C GLU A 52 -22.67 -12.76 -18.81
N VAL A 53 -22.82 -14.07 -18.61
CA VAL A 53 -22.72 -15.07 -19.71
C VAL A 53 -23.73 -14.75 -20.79
N GLY A 54 -24.99 -14.43 -20.42
CA GLY A 54 -26.03 -14.02 -21.36
C GLY A 54 -25.67 -12.77 -22.13
N GLN A 55 -25.08 -11.77 -21.47
CA GLN A 55 -24.66 -10.50 -22.10
C GLN A 55 -23.45 -10.69 -23.03
N ALA A 56 -22.54 -11.63 -22.72
CA ALA A 56 -21.41 -11.97 -23.56
C ALA A 56 -21.82 -12.42 -24.99
N ALA A 57 -23.05 -12.94 -25.14
CA ALA A 57 -23.61 -13.29 -26.44
C ALA A 57 -23.68 -12.11 -27.42
N ASN A 58 -23.73 -10.87 -26.93
CA ASN A 58 -23.79 -9.64 -27.72
C ASN A 58 -22.42 -9.18 -28.27
N ILE A 59 -21.32 -9.85 -27.89
CA ILE A 59 -19.99 -9.52 -28.38
C ILE A 59 -19.90 -9.86 -29.88
N LYS A 60 -19.53 -8.86 -30.69
CA LYS A 60 -19.49 -8.99 -32.16
C LYS A 60 -18.46 -10.02 -32.64
N SER A 61 -17.26 -10.01 -32.07
CA SER A 61 -16.20 -10.97 -32.39
C SER A 61 -16.55 -12.37 -31.88
N LYS A 62 -16.64 -13.34 -32.78
CA LYS A 62 -16.97 -14.73 -32.42
C LYS A 62 -15.91 -15.39 -31.52
N SER A 63 -14.62 -15.09 -31.77
CA SER A 63 -13.52 -15.59 -30.95
C SER A 63 -13.54 -14.98 -29.53
N THR A 64 -13.62 -13.65 -29.45
CA THR A 64 -13.69 -12.94 -28.18
C THR A 64 -14.91 -13.37 -27.36
N ARG A 65 -16.07 -13.50 -27.98
CA ARG A 65 -17.30 -13.99 -27.34
C ARG A 65 -17.09 -15.38 -26.70
N LYS A 66 -16.49 -16.31 -27.48
CA LYS A 66 -16.20 -17.65 -26.96
C LYS A 66 -15.23 -17.59 -25.79
N HIS A 67 -14.13 -16.86 -25.92
CA HIS A 67 -13.11 -16.74 -24.86
C HIS A 67 -13.65 -16.10 -23.59
N VAL A 68 -14.52 -15.10 -23.72
CA VAL A 68 -15.18 -14.48 -22.55
C VAL A 68 -16.15 -15.45 -21.89
N ALA A 69 -16.96 -16.18 -22.67
CA ALA A 69 -17.87 -17.18 -22.12
C ALA A 69 -17.10 -18.29 -21.38
N ASP A 70 -16.06 -18.86 -22.02
CA ASP A 70 -15.18 -19.88 -21.42
C ASP A 70 -14.56 -19.37 -20.09
N ALA A 71 -14.14 -18.09 -20.05
CA ALA A 71 -13.56 -17.47 -18.86
C ALA A 71 -14.61 -17.34 -17.73
N ILE A 72 -15.83 -16.86 -18.04
CA ILE A 72 -16.88 -16.70 -17.03
C ILE A 72 -17.34 -18.08 -16.51
N GLU A 73 -17.50 -19.07 -17.37
CA GLU A 73 -17.84 -20.44 -16.97
C GLU A 73 -16.77 -21.06 -16.06
N SER A 74 -15.50 -20.87 -16.40
CA SER A 74 -14.36 -21.27 -15.56
C SER A 74 -14.37 -20.57 -14.20
N ALA A 75 -14.70 -19.30 -14.17
CA ALA A 75 -14.84 -18.54 -12.93
C ALA A 75 -16.00 -19.06 -12.06
N ILE A 76 -17.16 -19.31 -12.66
CA ILE A 76 -18.32 -19.92 -11.96
C ILE A 76 -17.94 -21.29 -11.38
N SER A 77 -17.25 -22.13 -12.16
CA SER A 77 -16.75 -23.42 -11.69
C SER A 77 -15.80 -23.28 -10.50
N THR A 78 -14.95 -22.25 -10.52
CA THR A 78 -14.03 -21.95 -9.42
C THR A 78 -14.78 -21.49 -8.18
N ILE A 79 -15.72 -20.55 -8.32
CA ILE A 79 -16.57 -20.03 -7.23
C ILE A 79 -17.36 -21.16 -6.56
N ASN A 80 -17.83 -22.16 -7.31
CA ASN A 80 -18.59 -23.28 -6.78
C ASN A 80 -17.82 -24.13 -5.76
N ARG A 81 -16.49 -24.02 -5.69
CA ARG A 81 -15.66 -24.70 -4.70
C ARG A 81 -15.68 -24.03 -3.33
N TYR A 82 -16.17 -22.79 -3.26
CA TYR A 82 -16.22 -21.99 -2.04
C TYR A 82 -17.65 -21.88 -1.52
N LYS A 83 -17.83 -22.12 -0.22
CA LYS A 83 -19.11 -21.91 0.47
C LYS A 83 -19.32 -20.45 0.86
N THR A 84 -18.23 -19.79 1.23
CA THR A 84 -18.18 -18.36 1.61
C THR A 84 -16.94 -17.73 0.97
N PRO A 85 -16.88 -16.41 0.81
CA PRO A 85 -15.67 -15.73 0.34
C PRO A 85 -14.54 -15.71 1.36
N GLY A 86 -14.77 -16.24 2.58
CA GLY A 86 -13.81 -16.15 3.68
C GLY A 86 -13.77 -14.75 4.31
N GLU A 87 -12.89 -14.59 5.29
CA GLU A 87 -12.77 -13.33 6.06
C GLU A 87 -12.19 -12.16 5.24
N ARG A 88 -11.53 -12.46 4.13
CA ARG A 88 -10.80 -11.48 3.32
C ARG A 88 -11.33 -11.35 1.90
N GLY A 89 -12.33 -12.15 1.53
CA GLY A 89 -12.85 -12.18 0.18
C GLY A 89 -11.99 -13.03 -0.77
N ILE A 90 -12.42 -13.09 -2.03
CA ILE A 90 -11.77 -13.88 -3.09
C ILE A 90 -11.60 -13.03 -4.35
N GLY A 91 -10.37 -13.02 -4.91
CA GLY A 91 -10.08 -12.52 -6.25
C GLY A 91 -9.88 -13.66 -7.23
N ILE A 92 -10.58 -13.64 -8.37
CA ILE A 92 -10.50 -14.63 -9.44
C ILE A 92 -10.14 -13.92 -10.74
N PHE A 93 -9.08 -14.37 -11.36
CA PHE A 93 -8.51 -13.81 -12.59
C PHE A 93 -8.44 -14.93 -13.63
N VAL A 94 -9.34 -14.89 -14.61
CA VAL A 94 -9.49 -15.95 -15.60
C VAL A 94 -9.54 -15.35 -16.99
N GLY A 95 -8.86 -15.97 -17.95
CA GLY A 95 -8.98 -15.54 -19.34
C GLY A 95 -7.98 -16.20 -20.27
N HIS A 96 -8.16 -15.93 -21.55
CA HIS A 96 -7.28 -16.39 -22.61
C HIS A 96 -6.11 -15.43 -22.79
N VAL A 97 -4.92 -15.81 -22.28
CA VAL A 97 -3.68 -15.01 -22.39
C VAL A 97 -2.88 -15.40 -23.61
N ILE A 98 -2.22 -14.41 -24.22
CA ILE A 98 -1.31 -14.62 -25.37
C ILE A 98 -0.06 -15.36 -24.87
N VAL A 99 0.26 -16.49 -25.48
CA VAL A 99 1.45 -17.31 -25.17
C VAL A 99 2.47 -17.33 -26.30
N GLY A 100 2.33 -16.47 -27.30
CA GLY A 100 3.19 -16.36 -28.49
C GLY A 100 2.51 -16.86 -29.76
N ASN A 101 3.00 -16.41 -30.92
CA ASN A 101 2.53 -16.82 -32.27
C ASN A 101 1.00 -16.80 -32.45
N ASN A 102 0.32 -15.76 -31.97
CA ASN A 102 -1.13 -15.63 -31.97
C ASN A 102 -1.91 -16.80 -31.29
N LYS A 103 -1.24 -17.58 -30.46
CA LYS A 103 -1.88 -18.61 -29.65
C LYS A 103 -2.27 -18.04 -28.31
N THR A 104 -3.44 -18.45 -27.82
CA THR A 104 -3.91 -18.12 -26.48
C THR A 104 -4.05 -19.39 -25.64
N ARG A 105 -3.95 -19.24 -24.34
CA ARG A 105 -4.17 -20.29 -23.35
C ARG A 105 -5.08 -19.76 -22.25
N LEU A 106 -6.10 -20.53 -21.90
CA LEU A 106 -6.93 -20.23 -20.75
C LEU A 106 -6.12 -20.43 -19.48
N ILE A 107 -6.07 -19.39 -18.65
CA ILE A 107 -5.48 -19.45 -17.31
C ILE A 107 -6.53 -19.11 -16.26
N SER A 108 -6.31 -19.58 -15.04
CA SER A 108 -7.11 -19.23 -13.87
C SER A 108 -6.19 -19.04 -12.68
N THR A 109 -6.21 -17.85 -12.09
CA THR A 109 -5.49 -17.53 -10.86
C THR A 109 -6.50 -17.12 -9.79
N VAL A 110 -6.34 -17.66 -8.59
CA VAL A 110 -7.21 -17.35 -7.45
C VAL A 110 -6.38 -16.78 -6.32
N ILE A 111 -6.88 -15.72 -5.70
CA ILE A 111 -6.33 -15.09 -4.50
C ILE A 111 -7.43 -15.14 -3.44
N ASP A 112 -7.33 -16.08 -2.51
CA ASP A 112 -8.32 -16.37 -1.46
C ASP A 112 -7.84 -16.02 -0.04
N ASP A 113 -6.58 -15.65 0.12
CA ASP A 113 -5.98 -15.19 1.38
C ASP A 113 -5.12 -13.93 1.13
N PRO A 114 -5.72 -12.79 0.71
CA PRO A 114 -4.98 -11.54 0.51
C PRO A 114 -4.50 -10.95 1.84
N PRO A 115 -3.50 -10.04 1.84
CA PRO A 115 -3.02 -9.38 3.07
C PRO A 115 -4.08 -8.55 3.78
N GLU A 116 -4.98 -7.91 3.02
CA GLU A 116 -6.09 -7.09 3.51
C GLU A 116 -7.40 -7.58 2.86
N PRO A 117 -8.57 -7.41 3.51
CA PRO A 117 -9.84 -7.73 2.90
C PRO A 117 -10.08 -6.93 1.62
N PHE A 118 -10.67 -7.56 0.61
CA PHE A 118 -11.12 -6.84 -0.58
C PHE A 118 -12.20 -5.82 -0.22
N PRO A 119 -12.05 -4.54 -0.60
CA PRO A 119 -12.96 -3.48 -0.15
C PRO A 119 -14.30 -3.47 -0.89
N SER A 120 -14.37 -4.01 -2.12
CA SER A 120 -15.59 -3.93 -2.93
C SER A 120 -15.65 -5.02 -3.99
N PHE A 121 -16.86 -5.36 -4.38
CA PHE A 121 -17.11 -6.24 -5.53
C PHE A 121 -16.61 -5.59 -6.82
N ARG A 122 -15.95 -6.38 -7.66
CA ARG A 122 -15.52 -5.97 -8.98
C ARG A 122 -15.76 -7.08 -9.99
N TYR A 123 -16.33 -6.72 -11.12
CA TYR A 123 -16.35 -7.54 -12.33
C TYR A 123 -15.88 -6.69 -13.50
N ARG A 124 -14.93 -7.18 -14.25
CA ARG A 124 -14.41 -6.47 -15.42
C ARG A 124 -13.86 -7.44 -16.45
N CYS A 125 -14.20 -7.22 -17.72
CA CYS A 125 -13.61 -7.85 -18.89
C CYS A 125 -12.76 -6.82 -19.63
N ASP A 126 -11.47 -7.10 -19.82
CA ASP A 126 -10.54 -6.20 -20.51
C ASP A 126 -9.42 -7.00 -21.19
N SER A 127 -8.54 -6.32 -21.94
CA SER A 127 -7.30 -6.88 -22.49
C SER A 127 -6.20 -7.09 -21.43
N ARG A 128 -6.42 -6.59 -20.21
CA ARG A 128 -5.56 -6.76 -19.04
C ARG A 128 -6.43 -7.08 -17.84
N PHE A 129 -5.86 -7.80 -16.87
CA PHE A 129 -6.53 -7.96 -15.59
C PHE A 129 -6.62 -6.63 -14.83
N GLU A 130 -7.76 -6.41 -14.19
CA GLU A 130 -7.96 -5.28 -13.26
C GLU A 130 -7.34 -5.65 -11.91
N VAL A 131 -6.24 -5.00 -11.56
CA VAL A 131 -5.43 -5.35 -10.39
C VAL A 131 -5.30 -4.22 -9.36
N SER A 132 -6.01 -3.11 -9.54
CA SER A 132 -5.88 -1.91 -8.69
C SER A 132 -6.06 -2.21 -7.20
N GLN A 133 -7.04 -3.04 -6.83
CA GLN A 133 -7.24 -3.43 -5.43
C GLN A 133 -6.07 -4.26 -4.86
N LEU A 134 -5.38 -5.04 -5.69
CA LEU A 134 -4.18 -5.78 -5.27
C LEU A 134 -2.99 -4.86 -5.09
N GLU A 135 -2.83 -3.88 -5.99
CA GLU A 135 -1.77 -2.86 -5.91
C GLU A 135 -1.91 -2.03 -4.64
N GLU A 136 -3.14 -1.61 -4.30
CA GLU A 136 -3.43 -0.86 -3.08
C GLU A 136 -3.06 -1.63 -1.80
N MET A 137 -3.27 -2.95 -1.76
CA MET A 137 -2.88 -3.81 -0.63
C MET A 137 -1.35 -3.92 -0.45
N LEU A 138 -0.58 -3.67 -1.52
CA LEU A 138 0.89 -3.72 -1.47
C LEU A 138 1.52 -2.36 -1.16
N ILE A 139 0.75 -1.28 -1.16
CA ILE A 139 1.26 0.02 -0.72
C ILE A 139 1.71 -0.11 0.74
N ASP A 140 2.94 0.24 1.00
CA ASP A 140 3.42 0.31 2.37
C ASP A 140 2.86 1.57 3.03
N ARG A 141 1.91 1.35 3.93
CA ARG A 141 1.27 2.41 4.73
C ARG A 141 2.03 2.68 6.03
N ALA A 142 3.10 1.92 6.29
CA ALA A 142 3.93 2.17 7.46
C ALA A 142 4.50 3.58 7.40
N ALA A 143 4.20 4.36 8.41
CA ALA A 143 4.71 5.71 8.55
C ALA A 143 5.85 5.74 9.56
N TYR A 144 6.84 6.56 9.28
CA TYR A 144 7.94 6.86 10.20
C TYR A 144 7.95 8.37 10.46
N GLY A 145 7.97 8.76 11.73
CA GLY A 145 8.26 10.14 12.11
C GLY A 145 9.71 10.46 11.72
N LEU A 146 9.93 11.62 11.13
CA LEU A 146 11.27 12.12 10.80
C LEU A 146 11.50 13.37 11.63
N PHE A 147 12.62 13.41 12.36
CA PHE A 147 13.03 14.56 13.15
C PHE A 147 14.52 14.84 12.92
N VAL A 148 14.81 15.99 12.36
CA VAL A 148 16.17 16.49 12.18
C VAL A 148 16.34 17.70 13.05
N ILE A 149 17.37 17.73 13.89
CA ILE A 149 17.58 18.82 14.84
C ILE A 149 19.07 19.07 15.07
N ASP A 150 19.45 20.34 15.07
CA ASP A 150 20.73 20.82 15.57
C ASP A 150 20.54 22.12 16.37
N ARG A 151 21.63 22.82 16.71
CA ARG A 151 21.53 24.04 17.47
C ARG A 151 20.96 25.22 16.69
N SER A 152 21.02 25.21 15.36
CA SER A 152 20.62 26.30 14.48
C SER A 152 19.19 26.12 13.96
N GLU A 153 18.74 24.89 13.77
CA GLU A 153 17.46 24.63 13.17
C GLU A 153 16.91 23.23 13.54
N SER A 154 15.64 23.04 13.34
CA SER A 154 14.98 21.73 13.40
C SER A 154 13.93 21.61 12.32
N ALA A 155 13.70 20.39 11.85
CA ALA A 155 12.61 20.07 10.96
C ALA A 155 11.99 18.74 11.36
N TYR A 156 10.67 18.64 11.25
CA TYR A 156 9.98 17.37 11.46
C TYR A 156 8.91 17.13 10.42
N GLY A 157 8.59 15.86 10.24
CA GLY A 157 7.64 15.43 9.25
C GLY A 157 7.39 13.93 9.30
N MET A 158 7.01 13.37 8.18
CA MET A 158 6.67 11.96 8.08
C MET A 158 7.13 11.36 6.76
N ALA A 159 7.61 10.11 6.81
CA ALA A 159 7.82 9.27 5.64
C ALA A 159 6.76 8.17 5.60
N THR A 160 6.09 8.00 4.46
CA THR A 160 5.13 6.92 4.23
C THR A 160 5.44 6.26 2.90
N GLY A 161 5.91 5.02 2.93
CA GLY A 161 6.41 4.32 1.76
C GLY A 161 7.56 5.09 1.09
N LYS A 162 7.37 5.55 -0.15
CA LYS A 162 8.35 6.32 -0.92
C LYS A 162 8.17 7.85 -0.83
N ARG A 163 7.20 8.32 -0.06
CA ARG A 163 6.88 9.74 0.05
C ARG A 163 7.38 10.28 1.37
N MET A 164 8.01 11.46 1.33
CA MET A 164 8.36 12.24 2.51
C MET A 164 7.61 13.57 2.49
N HIS A 165 7.11 13.96 3.66
CA HIS A 165 6.46 15.24 3.88
C HIS A 165 7.12 15.92 5.07
N CYS A 166 7.65 17.14 4.85
CA CYS A 166 8.12 18.01 5.92
C CYS A 166 6.93 18.85 6.40
N GLN A 167 6.60 18.72 7.68
CA GLN A 167 5.48 19.45 8.27
C GLN A 167 5.88 20.86 8.68
N GLU A 168 7.03 20.98 9.33
CA GLU A 168 7.52 22.28 9.81
C GLU A 168 9.04 22.32 9.82
N HIS A 169 9.59 23.48 9.52
CA HIS A 169 10.99 23.84 9.68
C HIS A 169 11.08 25.01 10.66
N ILE A 170 11.89 24.89 11.72
CA ILE A 170 11.99 25.85 12.81
C ILE A 170 13.43 26.34 12.90
N THR A 171 13.62 27.62 12.74
CA THR A 171 14.94 28.26 12.93
C THR A 171 15.15 28.59 14.40
N SER A 172 16.33 28.28 14.93
CA SER A 172 16.73 28.56 16.30
C SER A 172 17.16 30.03 16.46
N GLN A 173 16.93 30.56 17.65
CA GLN A 173 17.46 31.82 18.07
C GLN A 173 18.64 31.67 19.05
N VAL A 174 19.21 30.46 19.15
CA VAL A 174 20.38 30.16 20.00
C VAL A 174 21.58 30.94 19.48
N PRO A 175 22.23 31.79 20.30
CA PRO A 175 23.39 32.54 19.88
C PRO A 175 24.55 31.62 19.47
N SER A 176 25.30 32.02 18.43
CA SER A 176 26.53 31.32 18.04
C SER A 176 27.61 31.46 19.09
N LYS A 177 28.48 30.46 19.26
CA LYS A 177 29.63 30.54 20.18
C LYS A 177 30.56 31.72 19.78
N HIS A 178 30.67 32.70 20.64
CA HIS A 178 31.71 33.75 20.49
C HIS A 178 32.98 33.33 21.22
N GLY A 179 34.05 33.09 20.47
CA GLY A 179 35.33 32.59 20.96
C GLY A 179 36.22 33.60 21.70
N ARG A 180 35.67 34.64 22.38
CA ARG A 180 36.45 35.57 23.19
C ARG A 180 36.37 35.16 24.66
N GLY A 181 37.48 34.69 25.20
CA GLY A 181 37.63 34.36 26.61
C GLY A 181 37.55 35.59 27.51
N GLY A 182 37.00 35.44 28.71
CA GLY A 182 36.89 36.47 29.74
C GLY A 182 36.07 35.92 30.91
N GLN A 183 36.08 36.63 32.06
CA GLN A 183 35.39 36.22 33.30
C GLN A 183 33.87 35.97 33.12
N SER A 184 33.25 36.52 32.08
CA SER A 184 31.84 36.31 31.70
C SER A 184 31.62 35.15 30.74
N ALA A 185 32.66 34.50 30.23
CA ALA A 185 32.56 33.43 29.23
C ALA A 185 31.71 32.23 29.74
N GLN A 186 31.95 31.80 30.98
CA GLN A 186 31.18 30.71 31.62
C GLN A 186 29.68 31.03 31.77
N ARG A 187 29.36 32.30 32.05
CA ARG A 187 27.93 32.71 32.15
C ARG A 187 27.28 32.68 30.78
N PHE A 188 27.97 33.14 29.74
CA PHE A 188 27.47 33.10 28.36
C PHE A 188 27.32 31.66 27.85
N GLU A 189 28.24 30.74 28.16
CA GLU A 189 28.11 29.32 27.83
C GLU A 189 26.87 28.71 28.43
N ARG A 190 26.60 28.91 29.72
CA ARG A 190 25.39 28.45 30.39
C ARG A 190 24.11 28.99 29.74
N LEU A 191 24.07 30.27 29.36
CA LEU A 191 22.93 30.87 28.68
C LEU A 191 22.70 30.26 27.28
N ILE A 192 23.78 29.98 26.55
CA ILE A 192 23.70 29.31 25.24
C ILE A 192 23.20 27.86 25.40
N GLU A 193 23.68 27.14 26.40
CA GLU A 193 23.22 25.77 26.69
C GLU A 193 21.75 25.75 27.12
N GLU A 194 21.32 26.65 27.96
CA GLU A 194 19.93 26.81 28.38
C GLU A 194 19.02 27.15 27.18
N ALA A 195 19.44 28.09 26.33
CA ALA A 195 18.73 28.45 25.11
C ALA A 195 18.62 27.27 24.14
N ALA A 196 19.70 26.51 23.98
CA ALA A 196 19.71 25.30 23.15
C ALA A 196 18.76 24.21 23.71
N HIS A 197 18.83 23.99 25.03
CA HIS A 197 17.93 23.03 25.69
C HIS A 197 16.45 23.44 25.51
N ASN A 198 16.12 24.68 25.71
CA ASN A 198 14.76 25.21 25.52
C ASN A 198 14.30 25.09 24.06
N PHE A 199 15.19 25.33 23.09
CA PHE A 199 14.92 25.13 21.68
C PHE A 199 14.63 23.67 21.36
N PHE A 200 15.47 22.73 21.83
CA PHE A 200 15.28 21.30 21.64
C PHE A 200 13.98 20.79 22.24
N LYS A 201 13.68 21.21 23.49
CA LYS A 201 12.42 20.88 24.17
C LYS A 201 11.22 21.35 23.37
N LYS A 202 11.19 22.62 22.96
CA LYS A 202 10.08 23.21 22.21
C LYS A 202 9.89 22.57 20.84
N SER A 203 10.99 22.24 20.14
CA SER A 203 10.94 21.55 18.85
C SER A 203 10.41 20.12 18.98
N SER A 204 10.85 19.37 20.01
CA SER A 204 10.36 18.02 20.26
C SER A 204 8.88 17.99 20.67
N GLU A 205 8.42 18.94 21.49
CA GLU A 205 7.01 19.07 21.86
C GLU A 205 6.11 19.30 20.63
N ARG A 206 6.54 20.15 19.70
CA ARG A 206 5.81 20.36 18.42
C ARG A 206 5.78 19.11 17.56
N ALA A 207 6.90 18.45 17.40
CA ALA A 207 6.99 17.20 16.64
C ALA A 207 6.11 16.11 17.25
N CYS A 208 6.12 15.93 18.58
CA CYS A 208 5.25 15.01 19.29
C CYS A 208 3.76 15.34 19.07
N ALA A 209 3.38 16.62 19.20
CA ALA A 209 2.00 17.05 18.97
C ALA A 209 1.51 16.73 17.54
N TYR A 210 2.40 16.79 16.56
CA TYR A 210 2.08 16.41 15.19
C TYR A 210 1.90 14.90 15.00
N TRP A 211 2.69 14.05 15.69
CA TRP A 211 2.64 12.61 15.53
C TRP A 211 1.58 11.92 16.39
N LEU A 212 1.24 12.46 17.56
CA LEU A 212 0.29 11.86 18.50
C LEU A 212 -1.06 11.47 17.88
N PRO A 213 -1.72 12.30 17.03
CA PRO A 213 -3.01 11.94 16.43
C PRO A 213 -2.94 10.74 15.45
N GLN A 214 -1.75 10.37 15.00
CA GLN A 214 -1.53 9.32 14.01
C GLN A 214 -0.58 8.22 14.52
N ILE A 215 -0.43 8.12 15.83
CA ILE A 215 0.53 7.21 16.48
C ILE A 215 0.28 5.73 16.12
N GLU A 216 -0.97 5.35 15.89
CA GLU A 216 -1.35 3.98 15.50
C GLU A 216 -0.76 3.55 14.15
N ASN A 217 -0.52 4.51 13.25
CA ASN A 217 0.10 4.27 11.95
C ASN A 217 1.62 4.40 11.99
N LEU A 218 2.19 4.85 13.11
CA LEU A 218 3.60 5.13 13.23
C LEU A 218 4.37 3.87 13.64
N ARG A 219 5.30 3.42 12.81
CA ARG A 219 6.21 2.30 13.10
C ARG A 219 7.38 2.68 13.98
N GLY A 220 7.74 3.96 13.99
CA GLY A 220 8.84 4.51 14.77
C GLY A 220 9.20 5.92 14.38
N ILE A 221 10.18 6.50 15.08
CA ILE A 221 10.71 7.84 14.82
C ILE A 221 12.19 7.71 14.48
N ILE A 222 12.61 8.35 13.39
CA ILE A 222 13.99 8.46 12.98
C ILE A 222 14.47 9.86 13.36
N VAL A 223 15.48 9.93 14.21
CA VAL A 223 16.07 11.19 14.67
C VAL A 223 17.46 11.34 14.06
N GLY A 224 17.73 12.51 13.48
CA GLY A 224 19.01 12.86 12.88
C GLY A 224 19.43 14.28 13.24
N GLY A 225 20.74 14.57 13.11
CA GLY A 225 21.30 15.92 13.34
C GLY A 225 22.80 15.90 13.54
N LEU A 226 23.46 17.01 13.25
CA LEU A 226 24.93 17.14 13.33
C LEU A 226 25.47 17.14 14.76
N SER A 227 24.62 17.33 15.77
CA SER A 227 25.03 17.50 17.18
C SER A 227 24.49 16.44 18.14
N LEU A 228 23.99 15.30 17.63
CA LEU A 228 23.45 14.24 18.47
C LEU A 228 24.49 13.57 19.40
N ILE A 229 25.79 13.79 19.15
CA ILE A 229 26.87 13.22 19.97
C ILE A 229 26.95 13.88 21.38
N HIS A 230 26.26 15.00 21.59
CA HIS A 230 26.29 15.77 22.84
C HIS A 230 24.93 15.93 23.52
N ILE A 231 23.95 15.14 23.13
CA ILE A 231 22.63 15.13 23.79
C ILE A 231 22.52 13.90 24.73
#